data_ea6e45afe0e275702cd409245045bd0b
#
_entry.id   ea6e45afe0e275702cd409245045bd0b
#
_cell.length_a   1.000
_cell.length_b   1.000
_cell.length_c   1.000
_cell.angle_alpha   90.00
_cell.angle_beta   90.00
_cell.angle_gamma   90.00
#
_symmetry.space_group_name_H-M   'P 1'
#
loop_
_entity.id
_entity.type
_entity.pdbx_description
1 polymer ?
#
loop_
_entity_poly.entity_id
_entity_poly.type
_entity_poly.pdbx_seq_one_letter_code
_entity_poly.pdbx_strand_id
1 'polypeptide(L)'
;RVLYELAHCGETTAGELGEGLGLDAGYLSRILSGFEKHGLIRKRRSQADGRRRLLRLTEQGREAFAPLDARSRSEIGAMLGGMSVAGQERLVGSMRTIEGLLGARPEPVVPYLLRPHRPGDMGWVVHRHGVLYARESGWDEHFEALVAEIVAKFIQHYDPKRERCWIAEREGENVGCVFLVRETEEIAKLRLLLVESEARGLGIGSRLVEECIRFARQTGYRKITLWTNDVLNSARRIYQAKGFQLVHEEPHHSFGHDLVGQTWELMF
;
A
#
# COMPACT_ATOMS: atom_id res chain seq x y z
N ARG A 1 -10.52 -19.74 -21.55
CA ARG A 1 -10.31 -18.38 -21.08
C ARG A 1 -11.55 -17.51 -21.24
N VAL A 2 -12.18 -17.43 -22.41
CA VAL A 2 -13.43 -16.62 -22.61
C VAL A 2 -14.55 -17.03 -21.65
N LEU A 3 -14.77 -18.33 -21.45
CA LEU A 3 -15.78 -18.82 -20.51
C LEU A 3 -15.44 -18.50 -19.05
N TYR A 4 -14.17 -18.50 -18.70
CA TYR A 4 -13.64 -18.14 -17.39
C TYR A 4 -13.95 -16.67 -17.07
N GLU A 5 -13.64 -15.75 -17.98
CA GLU A 5 -13.93 -14.33 -17.79
C GLU A 5 -15.43 -14.07 -17.64
N LEU A 6 -16.26 -14.71 -18.47
CA LEU A 6 -17.72 -14.60 -18.36
C LEU A 6 -18.28 -15.14 -17.04
N ALA A 7 -17.60 -16.13 -16.42
CA ALA A 7 -17.98 -16.64 -15.12
C ALA A 7 -17.67 -15.68 -13.97
N HIS A 8 -16.60 -14.87 -14.08
CA HIS A 8 -16.10 -14.00 -13.02
C HIS A 8 -16.51 -12.53 -13.17
N CYS A 9 -16.77 -12.04 -14.41
CA CYS A 9 -17.16 -10.65 -14.64
C CYS A 9 -18.67 -10.35 -14.46
N GLY A 10 -19.50 -11.37 -14.23
CA GLY A 10 -20.95 -11.21 -14.07
C GLY A 10 -21.67 -10.82 -15.38
N GLU A 11 -21.70 -9.55 -15.77
CA GLU A 11 -22.23 -9.08 -17.04
C GLU A 11 -21.17 -8.20 -17.76
N THR A 12 -20.90 -8.47 -19.02
CA THR A 12 -19.93 -7.74 -19.86
C THR A 12 -20.41 -7.67 -21.29
N THR A 13 -19.80 -6.81 -22.12
CA THR A 13 -20.03 -6.75 -23.57
C THR A 13 -18.95 -7.51 -24.33
N ALA A 14 -19.23 -7.86 -25.60
CA ALA A 14 -18.23 -8.49 -26.46
C ALA A 14 -16.99 -7.58 -26.69
N GLY A 15 -17.18 -6.25 -26.74
CA GLY A 15 -16.07 -5.30 -26.86
C GLY A 15 -15.16 -5.31 -25.63
N GLU A 16 -15.73 -5.14 -24.43
CA GLU A 16 -14.99 -5.18 -23.16
C GLU A 16 -14.24 -6.51 -22.97
N LEU A 17 -14.92 -7.61 -23.33
CA LEU A 17 -14.30 -8.96 -23.24
C LEU A 17 -13.14 -9.12 -24.25
N GLY A 18 -13.29 -8.57 -25.46
CA GLY A 18 -12.27 -8.59 -26.50
C GLY A 18 -11.04 -7.79 -26.12
N GLU A 19 -11.26 -6.56 -25.63
CA GLU A 19 -10.18 -5.71 -25.12
C GLU A 19 -9.44 -6.34 -23.94
N GLY A 20 -10.18 -6.86 -22.94
CA GLY A 20 -9.60 -7.48 -21.76
C GLY A 20 -8.80 -8.77 -22.07
N LEU A 21 -9.15 -9.49 -23.12
CA LEU A 21 -8.48 -10.71 -23.54
C LEU A 21 -7.45 -10.53 -24.67
N GLY A 22 -7.38 -9.33 -25.26
CA GLY A 22 -6.55 -9.08 -26.44
C GLY A 22 -6.95 -9.91 -27.66
N LEU A 23 -8.25 -10.20 -27.84
CA LEU A 23 -8.75 -11.05 -28.91
C LEU A 23 -9.33 -10.22 -30.07
N ASP A 24 -9.04 -10.69 -31.29
CA ASP A 24 -9.68 -10.16 -32.49
C ASP A 24 -11.22 -10.30 -32.43
N ALA A 25 -11.93 -9.25 -32.84
CA ALA A 25 -13.39 -9.18 -32.75
C ALA A 25 -14.11 -10.30 -33.54
N GLY A 26 -13.58 -10.66 -34.71
CA GLY A 26 -14.14 -11.73 -35.55
C GLY A 26 -13.93 -13.12 -34.94
N TYR A 27 -12.75 -13.34 -34.32
CA TYR A 27 -12.45 -14.55 -33.60
C TYR A 27 -13.34 -14.71 -32.37
N LEU A 28 -13.43 -13.66 -31.54
CA LEU A 28 -14.28 -13.66 -30.36
C LEU A 28 -15.76 -13.87 -30.73
N SER A 29 -16.25 -13.21 -31.79
CA SER A 29 -17.62 -13.38 -32.28
C SER A 29 -17.96 -14.83 -32.62
N ARG A 30 -17.03 -15.57 -33.25
CA ARG A 30 -17.20 -16.99 -33.55
C ARG A 30 -17.30 -17.84 -32.28
N ILE A 31 -16.44 -17.58 -31.29
CA ILE A 31 -16.49 -18.28 -29.99
C ILE A 31 -17.83 -18.02 -29.28
N LEU A 32 -18.25 -16.75 -29.19
CA LEU A 32 -19.49 -16.37 -28.53
C LEU A 32 -20.73 -16.93 -29.24
N SER A 33 -20.73 -16.99 -30.57
CA SER A 33 -21.80 -17.64 -31.35
C SER A 33 -21.86 -19.14 -31.08
N GLY A 34 -20.70 -19.80 -30.94
CA GLY A 34 -20.63 -21.18 -30.53
C GLY A 34 -21.21 -21.41 -29.13
N PHE A 35 -20.85 -20.59 -28.18
CA PHE A 35 -21.38 -20.67 -26.80
C PHE A 35 -22.89 -20.42 -26.75
N GLU A 36 -23.39 -19.45 -27.51
CA GLU A 36 -24.83 -19.17 -27.62
C GLU A 36 -25.59 -20.34 -28.23
N LYS A 37 -25.07 -20.92 -29.32
CA LYS A 37 -25.66 -22.10 -29.98
C LYS A 37 -25.75 -23.31 -29.05
N HIS A 38 -24.78 -23.48 -28.15
CA HIS A 38 -24.77 -24.56 -27.17
C HIS A 38 -25.47 -24.18 -25.86
N GLY A 39 -26.16 -23.02 -25.81
CA GLY A 39 -26.91 -22.61 -24.63
C GLY A 39 -26.06 -22.24 -23.42
N LEU A 40 -24.75 -22.03 -23.57
CA LEU A 40 -23.86 -21.72 -22.45
C LEU A 40 -23.90 -20.24 -22.03
N ILE A 41 -24.24 -19.35 -22.98
CA ILE A 41 -24.39 -17.92 -22.73
C ILE A 41 -25.71 -17.41 -23.28
N ARG A 42 -26.17 -16.28 -22.72
CA ARG A 42 -27.28 -15.50 -23.26
C ARG A 42 -26.86 -14.05 -23.48
N LYS A 43 -27.45 -13.43 -24.52
CA LYS A 43 -27.32 -12.00 -24.81
C LYS A 43 -28.59 -11.27 -24.36
N ARG A 44 -28.42 -10.15 -23.64
CA ARG A 44 -29.51 -9.27 -23.21
C ARG A 44 -29.21 -7.84 -23.63
N ARG A 45 -30.22 -7.07 -24.01
CA ARG A 45 -30.04 -5.61 -24.18
C ARG A 45 -29.84 -4.97 -22.83
N SER A 46 -28.89 -4.02 -22.73
CA SER A 46 -28.71 -3.22 -21.53
C SER A 46 -29.94 -2.34 -21.31
N GLN A 47 -30.38 -2.22 -20.05
CA GLN A 47 -31.46 -1.31 -19.68
C GLN A 47 -31.00 0.16 -19.68
N ALA A 48 -29.72 0.39 -19.45
CA ALA A 48 -29.11 1.74 -19.42
C ALA A 48 -28.77 2.27 -20.83
N ASP A 49 -28.42 1.38 -21.77
CA ASP A 49 -28.12 1.71 -23.16
C ASP A 49 -28.58 0.58 -24.08
N GLY A 50 -29.67 0.75 -24.74
CA GLY A 50 -30.29 -0.25 -25.63
C GLY A 50 -29.42 -0.67 -26.84
N ARG A 51 -28.32 0.05 -27.12
CA ARG A 51 -27.34 -0.31 -28.16
C ARG A 51 -26.34 -1.38 -27.68
N ARG A 52 -26.15 -1.52 -26.36
CA ARG A 52 -25.23 -2.47 -25.75
C ARG A 52 -25.90 -3.81 -25.54
N ARG A 53 -25.23 -4.87 -25.97
CA ARG A 53 -25.62 -6.26 -25.71
C ARG A 53 -24.72 -6.85 -24.59
N LEU A 54 -25.33 -7.12 -23.46
CA LEU A 54 -24.68 -7.75 -22.32
C LEU A 54 -24.66 -9.26 -22.49
N LEU A 55 -23.53 -9.87 -22.19
CA LEU A 55 -23.26 -11.30 -22.18
C LEU A 55 -23.33 -11.81 -20.76
N ARG A 56 -23.96 -12.95 -20.55
CA ARG A 56 -24.02 -13.63 -19.25
C ARG A 56 -24.07 -15.15 -19.44
N LEU A 57 -23.41 -15.89 -18.54
CA LEU A 57 -23.57 -17.34 -18.48
C LEU A 57 -25.01 -17.72 -18.17
N THR A 58 -25.49 -18.77 -18.80
CA THR A 58 -26.73 -19.49 -18.41
C THR A 58 -26.43 -20.43 -17.24
N GLU A 59 -27.46 -21.09 -16.69
CA GLU A 59 -27.26 -22.16 -15.71
C GLU A 59 -26.43 -23.30 -16.31
N GLN A 60 -26.80 -23.75 -17.51
CA GLN A 60 -26.04 -24.74 -18.25
C GLN A 60 -24.57 -24.31 -18.51
N GLY A 61 -24.34 -23.02 -18.75
CA GLY A 61 -22.98 -22.49 -18.90
C GLY A 61 -22.18 -22.54 -17.60
N ARG A 62 -22.83 -22.27 -16.45
CA ARG A 62 -22.20 -22.42 -15.12
C ARG A 62 -21.89 -23.88 -14.79
N GLU A 63 -22.83 -24.78 -15.05
CA GLU A 63 -22.63 -26.22 -14.85
C GLU A 63 -21.51 -26.77 -15.73
N ALA A 64 -21.41 -26.34 -16.98
CA ALA A 64 -20.33 -26.73 -17.88
C ALA A 64 -18.95 -26.16 -17.45
N PHE A 65 -18.94 -24.98 -16.82
CA PHE A 65 -17.72 -24.34 -16.36
C PHE A 65 -17.23 -24.90 -14.99
N ALA A 66 -18.13 -25.25 -14.09
CA ALA A 66 -17.82 -25.68 -12.72
C ALA A 66 -16.74 -26.78 -12.63
N PRO A 67 -16.77 -27.87 -13.42
CA PRO A 67 -15.72 -28.90 -13.34
C PRO A 67 -14.36 -28.41 -13.84
N LEU A 68 -14.33 -27.46 -14.81
CA LEU A 68 -13.08 -26.88 -15.29
C LEU A 68 -12.44 -25.97 -14.24
N ASP A 69 -13.27 -25.17 -13.56
CA ASP A 69 -12.83 -24.29 -12.46
C ASP A 69 -12.34 -25.12 -11.26
N ALA A 70 -13.09 -26.15 -10.86
CA ALA A 70 -12.71 -27.04 -9.78
C ALA A 70 -11.36 -27.75 -10.05
N ARG A 71 -11.16 -28.22 -11.27
CA ARG A 71 -9.89 -28.84 -11.67
C ARG A 71 -8.73 -27.85 -11.62
N SER A 72 -8.91 -26.65 -12.18
CA SER A 72 -7.89 -25.60 -12.15
C SER A 72 -7.53 -25.20 -10.72
N ARG A 73 -8.53 -25.00 -9.84
CA ARG A 73 -8.31 -24.71 -8.41
C ARG A 73 -7.58 -25.84 -7.69
N SER A 74 -7.91 -27.10 -7.99
CA SER A 74 -7.24 -28.26 -7.41
C SER A 74 -5.77 -28.35 -7.84
N GLU A 75 -5.48 -28.12 -9.11
CA GLU A 75 -4.10 -28.15 -9.64
C GLU A 75 -3.25 -27.02 -9.04
N ILE A 76 -3.79 -25.78 -8.98
CA ILE A 76 -3.10 -24.64 -8.35
C ILE A 76 -2.96 -24.87 -6.84
N GLY A 77 -4.02 -25.36 -6.17
CA GLY A 77 -3.98 -25.70 -4.75
C GLY A 77 -2.91 -26.74 -4.42
N ALA A 78 -2.76 -27.77 -5.24
CA ALA A 78 -1.69 -28.77 -5.10
C ALA A 78 -0.29 -28.16 -5.29
N MET A 79 -0.13 -27.26 -6.26
CA MET A 79 1.13 -26.54 -6.49
C MET A 79 1.50 -25.65 -5.30
N LEU A 80 0.53 -24.91 -4.74
CA LEU A 80 0.73 -24.02 -3.61
C LEU A 80 0.87 -24.77 -2.28
N GLY A 81 0.25 -25.92 -2.14
CA GLY A 81 0.27 -26.75 -0.92
C GLY A 81 1.66 -27.24 -0.53
N GLY A 82 2.61 -27.31 -1.46
CA GLY A 82 4.02 -27.61 -1.21
C GLY A 82 4.85 -26.41 -0.71
N MET A 83 4.25 -25.20 -0.66
CA MET A 83 4.93 -23.98 -0.26
C MET A 83 4.53 -23.57 1.16
N SER A 84 5.46 -22.97 1.91
CA SER A 84 5.12 -22.29 3.15
C SER A 84 4.20 -21.08 2.89
N VAL A 85 3.42 -20.65 3.88
CA VAL A 85 2.55 -19.46 3.78
C VAL A 85 3.35 -18.24 3.27
N ALA A 86 4.51 -17.98 3.85
CA ALA A 86 5.40 -16.91 3.41
C ALA A 86 5.89 -17.08 1.95
N GLY A 87 6.02 -18.32 1.49
CA GLY A 87 6.34 -18.63 0.09
C GLY A 87 5.20 -18.28 -0.87
N GLN A 88 3.97 -18.62 -0.49
CA GLN A 88 2.76 -18.28 -1.25
C GLN A 88 2.56 -16.76 -1.34
N GLU A 89 2.72 -16.04 -0.23
CA GLU A 89 2.62 -14.57 -0.18
C GLU A 89 3.67 -13.90 -1.08
N ARG A 90 4.94 -14.37 -1.02
CA ARG A 90 5.99 -13.86 -1.91
C ARG A 90 5.69 -14.13 -3.39
N LEU A 91 5.15 -15.30 -3.72
CA LEU A 91 4.77 -15.64 -5.09
C LEU A 91 3.68 -14.70 -5.61
N VAL A 92 2.61 -14.51 -4.84
CA VAL A 92 1.50 -13.60 -5.21
C VAL A 92 2.00 -12.16 -5.34
N GLY A 93 2.83 -11.68 -4.41
CA GLY A 93 3.45 -10.35 -4.48
C GLY A 93 4.32 -10.16 -5.73
N SER A 94 5.11 -11.18 -6.10
CA SER A 94 5.93 -11.15 -7.33
C SER A 94 5.06 -11.11 -8.59
N MET A 95 3.95 -11.86 -8.63
CA MET A 95 3.01 -11.83 -9.76
C MET A 95 2.38 -10.45 -9.92
N ARG A 96 1.95 -9.80 -8.85
CA ARG A 96 1.42 -8.42 -8.88
C ARG A 96 2.46 -7.42 -9.40
N THR A 97 3.72 -7.56 -8.98
CA THR A 97 4.81 -6.72 -9.48
C THR A 97 4.98 -6.89 -10.99
N ILE A 98 4.95 -8.14 -11.48
CA ILE A 98 5.04 -8.45 -12.92
C ILE A 98 3.83 -7.85 -13.67
N GLU A 99 2.63 -8.00 -13.17
CA GLU A 99 1.41 -7.41 -13.76
C GLU A 99 1.51 -5.89 -13.87
N GLY A 100 1.96 -5.23 -12.81
CA GLY A 100 2.19 -3.78 -12.81
C GLY A 100 3.22 -3.32 -13.86
N LEU A 101 4.33 -4.06 -14.00
CA LEU A 101 5.38 -3.77 -14.99
C LEU A 101 4.91 -4.00 -16.44
N LEU A 102 4.01 -4.95 -16.66
CA LEU A 102 3.43 -5.24 -17.98
C LEU A 102 2.29 -4.28 -18.37
N GLY A 103 2.02 -3.26 -17.56
CA GLY A 103 1.01 -2.25 -17.88
C GLY A 103 -0.43 -2.76 -17.71
N ALA A 104 -0.65 -3.79 -16.90
CA ALA A 104 -1.99 -4.15 -16.46
C ALA A 104 -2.67 -2.90 -15.87
N ARG A 105 -3.98 -2.73 -16.13
CA ARG A 105 -4.77 -1.57 -15.67
C ARG A 105 -4.43 -1.32 -14.19
N PRO A 106 -4.28 -0.05 -13.77
CA PRO A 106 -4.04 0.23 -12.36
C PRO A 106 -5.15 -0.46 -11.55
N GLU A 107 -4.74 -1.37 -10.67
CA GLU A 107 -5.67 -1.94 -9.70
C GLU A 107 -6.42 -0.81 -9.02
N PRO A 108 -7.70 -1.00 -8.65
CA PRO A 108 -8.38 -0.03 -7.80
C PRO A 108 -7.45 0.24 -6.62
N VAL A 109 -7.21 1.52 -6.35
CA VAL A 109 -6.31 1.95 -5.26
C VAL A 109 -6.75 1.22 -3.99
N VAL A 110 -6.02 0.17 -3.63
CA VAL A 110 -6.34 -0.58 -2.42
C VAL A 110 -6.14 0.39 -1.26
N PRO A 111 -7.20 0.71 -0.50
CA PRO A 111 -7.10 1.64 0.59
C PRO A 111 -6.12 1.08 1.63
N TYR A 112 -5.21 1.94 2.10
CA TYR A 112 -4.37 1.61 3.23
C TYR A 112 -5.10 1.90 4.54
N LEU A 113 -4.74 1.14 5.57
CA LEU A 113 -5.25 1.27 6.92
C LEU A 113 -4.17 1.91 7.80
N LEU A 114 -4.53 2.89 8.63
CA LEU A 114 -3.67 3.36 9.72
C LEU A 114 -4.10 2.69 11.02
N ARG A 115 -3.18 2.01 11.69
CA ARG A 115 -3.42 1.32 12.94
C ARG A 115 -2.34 1.63 14.00
N PRO A 116 -2.64 1.45 15.29
CA PRO A 116 -1.61 1.43 16.33
C PRO A 116 -0.60 0.32 16.08
N HIS A 117 0.59 0.49 16.65
CA HIS A 117 1.64 -0.53 16.59
C HIS A 117 1.24 -1.82 17.32
N ARG A 118 1.85 -2.93 16.89
CA ARG A 118 1.71 -4.27 17.46
C ARG A 118 3.10 -4.88 17.70
N PRO A 119 3.22 -5.93 18.52
CA PRO A 119 4.47 -6.72 18.60
C PRO A 119 4.94 -7.14 17.20
N GLY A 120 6.24 -6.94 16.93
CA GLY A 120 6.86 -7.17 15.62
C GLY A 120 7.05 -5.92 14.77
N ASP A 121 6.16 -4.90 14.87
CA ASP A 121 6.27 -3.67 14.09
C ASP A 121 7.56 -2.89 14.38
N MET A 122 8.02 -2.93 15.61
CA MET A 122 9.25 -2.20 16.00
C MET A 122 10.49 -2.75 15.29
N GLY A 123 10.59 -4.07 15.16
CA GLY A 123 11.65 -4.70 14.37
C GLY A 123 11.57 -4.31 12.89
N TRP A 124 10.36 -4.25 12.33
CA TRP A 124 10.12 -3.77 10.97
C TRP A 124 10.56 -2.31 10.81
N VAL A 125 10.22 -1.43 11.74
CA VAL A 125 10.62 0.00 11.71
C VAL A 125 12.12 0.14 11.64
N VAL A 126 12.88 -0.52 12.53
CA VAL A 126 14.35 -0.46 12.55
C VAL A 126 14.92 -0.97 11.23
N HIS A 127 14.53 -2.16 10.82
CA HIS A 127 14.99 -2.78 9.59
C HIS A 127 14.74 -1.91 8.35
N ARG A 128 13.51 -1.38 8.21
CA ARG A 128 13.15 -0.62 7.01
C ARG A 128 13.82 0.75 6.95
N HIS A 129 14.00 1.43 8.09
CA HIS A 129 14.80 2.65 8.13
C HIS A 129 16.25 2.38 7.72
N GLY A 130 16.91 1.37 8.28
CA GLY A 130 18.27 1.01 7.89
C GLY A 130 18.37 0.75 6.39
N VAL A 131 17.56 -0.17 5.86
CA VAL A 131 17.62 -0.57 4.45
C VAL A 131 17.30 0.57 3.48
N LEU A 132 16.20 1.33 3.74
CA LEU A 132 15.79 2.39 2.80
C LEU A 132 16.78 3.56 2.79
N TYR A 133 17.24 4.02 3.94
CA TYR A 133 18.17 5.14 4.01
C TYR A 133 19.57 4.79 3.52
N ALA A 134 20.04 3.54 3.76
CA ALA A 134 21.27 3.06 3.12
C ALA A 134 21.15 3.05 1.59
N ARG A 135 20.02 2.56 1.05
CA ARG A 135 19.80 2.47 -0.39
C ARG A 135 19.60 3.83 -1.06
N GLU A 136 18.82 4.72 -0.44
CA GLU A 136 18.38 5.98 -1.06
C GLU A 136 19.31 7.16 -0.74
N SER A 137 19.98 7.14 0.41
CA SER A 137 20.81 8.23 0.91
C SER A 137 22.25 7.83 1.16
N GLY A 138 22.60 6.55 1.06
CA GLY A 138 23.94 6.04 1.32
C GLY A 138 24.33 6.06 2.81
N TRP A 139 23.35 6.19 3.73
CA TRP A 139 23.63 6.27 5.17
C TRP A 139 24.10 4.95 5.73
N ASP A 140 25.03 5.03 6.66
CA ASP A 140 25.66 3.87 7.32
C ASP A 140 24.83 3.28 8.49
N GLU A 141 25.37 2.24 9.12
CA GLU A 141 24.72 1.53 10.23
C GLU A 141 24.50 2.37 11.49
N HIS A 142 25.16 3.52 11.62
CA HIS A 142 24.92 4.42 12.75
C HIS A 142 23.50 5.02 12.70
N PHE A 143 22.93 5.18 11.50
CA PHE A 143 21.53 5.57 11.39
C PHE A 143 20.58 4.48 11.89
N GLU A 144 20.82 3.21 11.56
CA GLU A 144 20.03 2.09 12.06
C GLU A 144 20.13 1.99 13.59
N ALA A 145 21.32 2.18 14.15
CA ALA A 145 21.55 2.21 15.60
C ALA A 145 20.73 3.33 16.27
N LEU A 146 20.72 4.54 15.69
CA LEU A 146 19.90 5.65 16.18
C LEU A 146 18.40 5.31 16.17
N VAL A 147 17.90 4.70 15.08
CA VAL A 147 16.50 4.29 14.98
C VAL A 147 16.17 3.22 16.03
N ALA A 148 17.05 2.25 16.23
CA ALA A 148 16.89 1.20 17.25
C ALA A 148 16.80 1.82 18.66
N GLU A 149 17.66 2.80 18.98
CA GLU A 149 17.62 3.51 20.26
C GLU A 149 16.29 4.25 20.45
N ILE A 150 15.81 4.97 19.44
CA ILE A 150 14.53 5.70 19.49
C ILE A 150 13.37 4.73 19.74
N VAL A 151 13.34 3.62 19.02
CA VAL A 151 12.30 2.59 19.14
C VAL A 151 12.34 1.93 20.52
N ALA A 152 13.52 1.59 21.01
CA ALA A 152 13.68 0.99 22.35
C ALA A 152 13.18 1.94 23.44
N LYS A 153 13.59 3.21 23.40
CA LYS A 153 13.11 4.25 24.34
C LYS A 153 11.61 4.42 24.28
N PHE A 154 11.03 4.45 23.09
CA PHE A 154 9.59 4.55 22.92
C PHE A 154 8.85 3.41 23.63
N ILE A 155 9.23 2.15 23.40
CA ILE A 155 8.54 1.00 24.00
C ILE A 155 8.73 0.97 25.52
N GLN A 156 9.94 1.29 26.02
CA GLN A 156 10.25 1.28 27.47
C GLN A 156 9.46 2.33 28.26
N HIS A 157 9.13 3.46 27.64
CA HIS A 157 8.49 4.59 28.33
C HIS A 157 7.11 4.94 27.76
N TYR A 158 6.53 4.08 26.93
CA TYR A 158 5.28 4.33 26.21
C TYR A 158 4.12 4.69 27.11
N ASP A 159 3.64 5.91 26.96
CA ASP A 159 2.40 6.39 27.58
C ASP A 159 1.30 6.51 26.51
N PRO A 160 0.33 5.57 26.43
CA PRO A 160 -0.71 5.59 25.42
C PRO A 160 -1.64 6.80 25.47
N LYS A 161 -1.62 7.59 26.55
CA LYS A 161 -2.38 8.82 26.68
C LYS A 161 -1.67 10.01 26.02
N ARG A 162 -0.34 9.94 25.91
CA ARG A 162 0.50 11.05 25.46
C ARG A 162 1.30 10.74 24.20
N GLU A 163 1.47 9.47 23.88
CA GLU A 163 2.33 9.03 22.81
C GLU A 163 1.61 8.06 21.87
N ARG A 164 2.04 7.98 20.64
CA ARG A 164 1.47 7.05 19.64
C ARG A 164 2.49 6.71 18.54
N CYS A 165 2.46 5.45 18.12
CA CYS A 165 3.03 5.03 16.86
C CYS A 165 1.88 4.58 15.94
N TRP A 166 1.83 5.11 14.72
CA TRP A 166 0.94 4.64 13.67
C TRP A 166 1.73 3.84 12.66
N ILE A 167 1.16 2.71 12.27
CA ILE A 167 1.61 1.90 11.15
C ILE A 167 0.59 2.04 10.02
N ALA A 168 1.06 2.34 8.84
CA ALA A 168 0.27 2.24 7.62
C ALA A 168 0.42 0.81 7.09
N GLU A 169 -0.71 0.13 6.94
CA GLU A 169 -0.78 -1.25 6.44
C GLU A 169 -1.58 -1.27 5.13
N ARG A 170 -1.08 -1.96 4.14
CA ARG A 170 -1.75 -2.17 2.86
C ARG A 170 -1.63 -3.64 2.51
N GLU A 171 -2.76 -4.30 2.25
CA GLU A 171 -2.80 -5.74 1.90
C GLU A 171 -2.13 -6.67 2.93
N GLY A 172 -2.18 -6.29 4.21
CA GLY A 172 -1.54 -7.04 5.29
C GLY A 172 -0.05 -6.73 5.50
N GLU A 173 0.56 -5.90 4.64
CA GLU A 173 1.96 -5.52 4.73
C GLU A 173 2.13 -4.11 5.31
N ASN A 174 3.13 -3.94 6.15
CA ASN A 174 3.48 -2.61 6.65
C ASN A 174 4.13 -1.80 5.53
N VAL A 175 3.57 -0.62 5.24
CA VAL A 175 4.04 0.27 4.16
C VAL A 175 4.43 1.67 4.63
N GLY A 176 4.32 1.95 5.91
CA GLY A 176 4.76 3.23 6.48
C GLY A 176 4.59 3.28 7.99
N CYS A 177 5.26 4.24 8.61
CA CYS A 177 5.14 4.49 10.03
C CYS A 177 5.40 5.95 10.37
N VAL A 178 4.94 6.36 11.57
CA VAL A 178 5.31 7.61 12.22
C VAL A 178 5.15 7.46 13.73
N PHE A 179 5.97 8.16 14.48
CA PHE A 179 5.88 8.24 15.94
C PHE A 179 5.59 9.66 16.37
N LEU A 180 4.76 9.80 17.38
CA LEU A 180 4.63 11.01 18.18
C LEU A 180 4.95 10.66 19.62
N VAL A 181 6.01 11.28 20.14
CA VAL A 181 6.50 11.03 21.51
C VAL A 181 6.40 12.32 22.35
N ARG A 182 6.32 12.18 23.66
CA ARG A 182 6.36 13.30 24.57
C ARG A 182 7.79 13.84 24.71
N GLU A 183 8.00 15.11 24.39
CA GLU A 183 9.24 15.81 24.70
C GLU A 183 9.15 16.52 26.05
N THR A 184 8.04 17.23 26.29
CA THR A 184 7.66 17.84 27.57
C THR A 184 6.15 17.71 27.78
N GLU A 185 5.61 18.26 28.86
CA GLU A 185 4.16 18.28 29.08
C GLU A 185 3.39 19.09 28.00
N GLU A 186 4.02 20.07 27.39
CA GLU A 186 3.40 20.94 26.39
C GLU A 186 3.88 20.66 24.95
N ILE A 187 4.97 19.91 24.78
CA ILE A 187 5.63 19.70 23.49
C ILE A 187 5.66 18.22 23.14
N ALA A 188 5.09 17.88 21.99
CA ALA A 188 5.26 16.58 21.37
C ALA A 188 6.37 16.62 20.32
N LYS A 189 7.02 15.48 20.05
CA LYS A 189 8.04 15.32 19.02
C LYS A 189 7.62 14.26 18.02
N LEU A 190 7.56 14.65 16.74
CA LEU A 190 7.35 13.73 15.64
C LEU A 190 8.69 13.08 15.28
N ARG A 191 8.70 11.75 15.13
CA ARG A 191 9.88 10.96 14.80
C ARG A 191 9.56 9.85 13.80
N LEU A 192 10.59 9.35 13.11
CA LEU A 192 10.57 8.11 12.33
C LEU A 192 9.42 8.05 11.30
N LEU A 193 9.21 9.15 10.54
CA LEU A 193 8.31 9.15 9.40
C LEU A 193 8.96 8.38 8.25
N LEU A 194 8.36 7.28 7.85
CA LEU A 194 8.81 6.46 6.72
C LEU A 194 7.60 6.02 5.88
N VAL A 195 7.76 6.00 4.57
CA VAL A 195 6.83 5.38 3.62
C VAL A 195 7.63 4.57 2.61
N GLU A 196 7.28 3.30 2.46
CA GLU A 196 7.88 2.40 1.46
C GLU A 196 7.81 2.98 0.05
N SER A 197 8.83 2.72 -0.76
CA SER A 197 8.94 3.28 -2.10
C SER A 197 7.72 2.97 -2.98
N GLU A 198 7.22 1.74 -2.90
CA GLU A 198 6.07 1.24 -3.65
C GLU A 198 4.73 1.85 -3.20
N ALA A 199 4.70 2.43 -2.00
CA ALA A 199 3.51 3.05 -1.43
C ALA A 199 3.55 4.60 -1.47
N ARG A 200 4.59 5.18 -2.05
CA ARG A 200 4.69 6.64 -2.25
C ARG A 200 3.68 7.11 -3.31
N GLY A 201 3.29 8.37 -3.22
CA GLY A 201 2.25 8.93 -4.11
C GLY A 201 0.81 8.66 -3.67
N LEU A 202 0.57 7.75 -2.71
CA LEU A 202 -0.75 7.44 -2.18
C LEU A 202 -1.21 8.36 -1.03
N GLY A 203 -0.45 9.40 -0.71
CA GLY A 203 -0.79 10.34 0.36
C GLY A 203 -0.52 9.82 1.79
N ILE A 204 0.06 8.63 1.96
CA ILE A 204 0.29 7.99 3.26
C ILE A 204 1.10 8.87 4.21
N GLY A 205 2.22 9.44 3.75
CA GLY A 205 3.08 10.29 4.58
C GLY A 205 2.34 11.53 5.11
N SER A 206 1.57 12.19 4.24
CA SER A 206 0.73 13.33 4.63
C SER A 206 -0.32 12.93 5.67
N ARG A 207 -0.96 11.78 5.49
CA ARG A 207 -1.97 11.27 6.42
C ARG A 207 -1.39 10.87 7.77
N LEU A 208 -0.20 10.26 7.79
CA LEU A 208 0.51 9.93 9.04
C LEU A 208 0.83 11.19 9.85
N VAL A 209 1.31 12.25 9.20
CA VAL A 209 1.58 13.54 9.85
C VAL A 209 0.28 14.19 10.35
N GLU A 210 -0.83 14.11 9.60
CA GLU A 210 -2.15 14.57 10.04
C GLU A 210 -2.62 13.86 11.31
N GLU A 211 -2.43 12.54 11.42
CA GLU A 211 -2.77 11.79 12.62
C GLU A 211 -1.96 12.27 13.84
N CYS A 212 -0.66 12.55 13.65
CA CYS A 212 0.17 13.14 14.70
C CYS A 212 -0.39 14.51 15.16
N ILE A 213 -0.73 15.38 14.21
CA ILE A 213 -1.29 16.72 14.52
C ILE A 213 -2.63 16.59 15.24
N ARG A 214 -3.52 15.72 14.75
CA ARG A 214 -4.82 15.48 15.36
C ARG A 214 -4.68 14.98 16.81
N PHE A 215 -3.85 13.98 17.02
CA PHE A 215 -3.62 13.40 18.34
C PHE A 215 -2.97 14.42 19.29
N ALA A 216 -1.98 15.17 18.84
CA ALA A 216 -1.34 16.20 19.66
C ALA A 216 -2.34 17.25 20.16
N ARG A 217 -3.23 17.72 19.28
CA ARG A 217 -4.32 18.66 19.66
C ARG A 217 -5.29 18.04 20.67
N GLN A 218 -5.71 16.80 20.44
CA GLN A 218 -6.64 16.07 21.32
C GLN A 218 -6.06 15.83 22.72
N THR A 219 -4.74 15.63 22.82
CA THR A 219 -4.03 15.39 24.08
C THR A 219 -3.56 16.67 24.77
N GLY A 220 -3.82 17.85 24.19
CA GLY A 220 -3.53 19.15 24.80
C GLY A 220 -2.09 19.60 24.67
N TYR A 221 -1.32 19.09 23.71
CA TYR A 221 -0.02 19.66 23.37
C TYR A 221 -0.22 21.05 22.74
N ARG A 222 0.71 21.95 23.03
CA ARG A 222 0.75 23.31 22.46
C ARG A 222 1.61 23.39 21.20
N LYS A 223 2.52 22.45 21.05
CA LYS A 223 3.48 22.43 19.95
C LYS A 223 3.88 21.01 19.56
N ILE A 224 4.12 20.80 18.27
CA ILE A 224 4.88 19.66 17.77
C ILE A 224 6.22 20.18 17.25
N THR A 225 7.31 19.56 17.67
CA THR A 225 8.65 19.72 17.10
C THR A 225 9.04 18.47 16.32
N LEU A 226 9.94 18.60 15.35
CA LEU A 226 10.59 17.48 14.66
C LEU A 226 12.01 17.90 14.25
N TRP A 227 12.86 16.92 14.04
CA TRP A 227 14.17 17.10 13.48
C TRP A 227 14.32 16.23 12.23
N THR A 228 14.91 16.76 11.17
CA THR A 228 15.11 16.12 9.88
C THR A 228 16.38 16.61 9.24
N ASN A 229 16.80 16.03 8.09
CA ASN A 229 17.91 16.52 7.31
C ASN A 229 17.42 17.22 6.03
N ASP A 230 18.20 18.18 5.57
CA ASP A 230 17.91 18.99 4.38
C ASP A 230 17.74 18.17 3.10
N VAL A 231 18.43 17.04 2.98
CA VAL A 231 18.33 16.11 1.84
C VAL A 231 16.98 15.40 1.74
N LEU A 232 16.20 15.34 2.82
CA LEU A 232 14.92 14.63 2.89
C LEU A 232 13.76 15.47 2.32
N ASN A 233 13.85 15.83 1.05
CA ASN A 233 12.95 16.76 0.37
C ASN A 233 11.46 16.36 0.45
N SER A 234 11.15 15.08 0.34
CA SER A 234 9.74 14.60 0.39
C SER A 234 9.11 14.83 1.75
N ALA A 235 9.82 14.55 2.85
CA ALA A 235 9.36 14.78 4.21
C ALA A 235 9.20 16.29 4.48
N ARG A 236 10.18 17.12 4.08
CA ARG A 236 10.14 18.59 4.21
C ARG A 236 8.91 19.20 3.54
N ARG A 237 8.57 18.76 2.32
CA ARG A 237 7.36 19.22 1.60
C ARG A 237 6.08 18.88 2.38
N ILE A 238 6.02 17.71 3.01
CA ILE A 238 4.88 17.35 3.83
C ILE A 238 4.78 18.28 5.05
N TYR A 239 5.90 18.53 5.75
CA TYR A 239 5.91 19.40 6.94
C TYR A 239 5.49 20.82 6.57
N GLN A 240 6.04 21.39 5.50
CA GLN A 240 5.65 22.71 5.01
C GLN A 240 4.16 22.77 4.67
N ALA A 241 3.63 21.79 3.94
CA ALA A 241 2.22 21.73 3.57
C ALA A 241 1.28 21.59 4.78
N LYS A 242 1.77 21.05 5.91
CA LYS A 242 1.04 20.94 7.19
C LYS A 242 1.24 22.16 8.12
N GLY A 243 1.96 23.16 7.68
CA GLY A 243 2.14 24.41 8.42
C GLY A 243 3.30 24.44 9.42
N PHE A 244 4.18 23.41 9.39
CA PHE A 244 5.41 23.48 10.17
C PHE A 244 6.33 24.57 9.63
N GLN A 245 7.00 25.29 10.54
CA GLN A 245 7.98 26.33 10.25
C GLN A 245 9.39 25.83 10.58
N LEU A 246 10.33 26.09 9.71
CA LEU A 246 11.76 25.87 9.98
C LEU A 246 12.24 26.91 10.99
N VAL A 247 12.76 26.47 12.13
CA VAL A 247 13.18 27.34 13.23
C VAL A 247 14.68 27.30 13.49
N HIS A 248 15.36 26.24 13.09
CA HIS A 248 16.80 26.09 13.29
C HIS A 248 17.42 25.18 12.26
N GLU A 249 18.64 25.51 11.87
CA GLU A 249 19.49 24.68 10.99
C GLU A 249 20.91 24.60 11.57
N GLU A 250 21.51 23.42 11.50
CA GLU A 250 22.89 23.22 11.94
C GLU A 250 23.61 22.21 11.03
N PRO A 251 24.81 22.53 10.53
CA PRO A 251 25.66 21.56 9.85
C PRO A 251 26.15 20.49 10.85
N HIS A 252 26.18 19.25 10.40
CA HIS A 252 26.74 18.17 11.19
C HIS A 252 27.29 17.06 10.29
N HIS A 253 28.21 16.24 10.83
CA HIS A 253 28.68 15.03 10.17
C HIS A 253 28.08 13.82 10.85
N SER A 254 27.19 13.08 10.16
CA SER A 254 26.55 11.88 10.68
C SER A 254 26.25 10.90 9.56
N PHE A 255 26.17 9.63 9.89
CA PHE A 255 25.81 8.55 8.97
C PHE A 255 26.73 8.46 7.75
N GLY A 256 28.01 8.85 7.91
CA GLY A 256 29.00 8.89 6.82
C GLY A 256 28.90 10.10 5.87
N HIS A 257 28.07 11.10 6.18
CA HIS A 257 27.82 12.25 5.31
C HIS A 257 27.85 13.59 6.06
N ASP A 258 28.23 14.65 5.33
CA ASP A 258 28.00 16.04 5.76
C ASP A 258 26.56 16.42 5.44
N LEU A 259 25.79 16.78 6.44
CA LEU A 259 24.37 17.04 6.37
C LEU A 259 24.01 18.36 7.07
N VAL A 260 22.83 18.89 6.78
CA VAL A 260 22.27 20.02 7.53
C VAL A 260 21.01 19.53 8.26
N GLY A 261 21.15 19.44 9.60
CA GLY A 261 20.04 19.13 10.48
C GLY A 261 19.08 20.32 10.58
N GLN A 262 17.80 20.06 10.49
CA GLN A 262 16.74 21.05 10.49
C GLN A 262 15.74 20.75 11.60
N THR A 263 15.46 21.72 12.45
CA THR A 263 14.36 21.67 13.44
C THR A 263 13.17 22.44 12.89
N TRP A 264 12.03 21.77 12.87
CA TRP A 264 10.75 22.33 12.42
C TRP A 264 9.74 22.31 13.56
N GLU A 265 8.88 23.32 13.64
CA GLU A 265 7.86 23.43 14.68
C GLU A 265 6.49 23.78 14.11
N LEU A 266 5.45 23.23 14.75
CA LEU A 266 4.05 23.58 14.51
C LEU A 266 3.40 23.99 15.83
N MET A 267 2.95 25.23 15.93
CA MET A 267 2.20 25.75 17.08
C MET A 267 0.69 25.50 16.92
N PHE A 268 -0.02 25.30 18.03
CA PHE A 268 -1.46 25.08 18.06
C PHE A 268 -2.24 26.25 18.63
#